data_639e1f5f72df60eec554b135dbe3b423
#
_entry.id   639e1f5f72df60eec554b135dbe3b423
#
_cell.length_a   1.000
_cell.length_b   1.000
_cell.length_c   1.000
_cell.angle_alpha   90.00
_cell.angle_beta   90.00
_cell.angle_gamma   90.00
#
_symmetry.space_group_name_H-M   'P 1'
#
loop_
_entity.id
_entity.type
_entity.pdbx_description
1 polymer ?
#
loop_
_entity_poly.entity_id
_entity_poly.type
_entity_poly.pdbx_seq_one_letter_code
_entity_poly.pdbx_strand_id
1 'polypeptide(L)'
;MKLATLALTIILPMALVQSHAQQSYPIHNYQLHYATSQAEQNEILTAIRNVGAPSVKIFLVPSQSQIVVSGTPEQNEQIVELLHMLDVPAPLYRLTYIFTETDGGKRIGAQQYSMVLAPSQRMQLKEGDRVPVMTGSLDKESGGVSKQTTYVDVGFSFETTVTPYGSDGVRLQSKVERSAIAQEKTSVLAEDPLIRQSMINGVVNLTLNKPQHLGNIDVIGSTRQLQVDALVEVVK
;
A
#
# COMPACT_ATOMS: atom_id res chain seq x y z
N MET A 1 2.32 -53.13 -92.45
CA MET A 1 1.65 -52.83 -91.17
C MET A 1 2.70 -52.13 -90.24
N LYS A 2 2.55 -50.84 -90.05
CA LYS A 2 3.47 -50.04 -89.15
C LYS A 2 2.74 -49.73 -87.85
N LEU A 3 3.26 -50.28 -86.75
CA LEU A 3 2.79 -49.92 -85.40
C LEU A 3 3.39 -48.56 -85.03
N ALA A 4 2.59 -47.62 -84.68
CA ALA A 4 2.96 -46.37 -84.12
C ALA A 4 2.90 -46.46 -82.56
N THR A 5 4.00 -46.34 -81.93
CA THR A 5 4.12 -46.32 -80.45
C THR A 5 3.89 -44.90 -79.94
N LEU A 6 2.81 -44.72 -79.22
CA LEU A 6 2.44 -43.42 -78.59
C LEU A 6 3.16 -43.32 -77.22
N ALA A 7 4.10 -42.39 -77.08
CA ALA A 7 4.75 -42.10 -75.82
C ALA A 7 3.93 -41.07 -75.02
N LEU A 8 3.35 -41.48 -73.87
CA LEU A 8 2.59 -40.65 -72.97
C LEU A 8 3.58 -40.03 -71.96
N THR A 9 3.87 -38.72 -72.08
CA THR A 9 4.70 -37.97 -71.17
C THR A 9 3.86 -37.47 -70.02
N ILE A 10 4.04 -38.06 -68.83
CA ILE A 10 3.41 -37.59 -67.57
C ILE A 10 4.25 -36.42 -67.01
N ILE A 11 3.67 -35.17 -67.08
CA ILE A 11 4.23 -33.99 -66.43
C ILE A 11 3.72 -33.97 -65.00
N LEU A 12 4.58 -34.26 -64.03
CA LEU A 12 4.30 -34.20 -62.62
C LEU A 12 4.43 -32.71 -62.14
N PRO A 13 3.42 -32.06 -61.59
CA PRO A 13 3.57 -30.71 -61.08
C PRO A 13 4.40 -30.75 -59.81
N MET A 14 5.58 -30.15 -59.83
CA MET A 14 6.46 -29.94 -58.65
C MET A 14 5.81 -28.85 -57.79
N ALA A 15 5.06 -29.23 -56.74
CA ALA A 15 4.54 -28.32 -55.74
C ALA A 15 5.71 -27.72 -54.97
N LEU A 16 5.98 -26.44 -55.22
CA LEU A 16 6.90 -25.62 -54.40
C LEU A 16 6.29 -25.51 -52.99
N VAL A 17 6.75 -26.32 -52.06
CA VAL A 17 6.51 -26.15 -50.63
C VAL A 17 7.29 -24.89 -50.23
N GLN A 18 6.61 -23.76 -50.15
CA GLN A 18 7.17 -22.54 -49.50
C GLN A 18 7.33 -22.86 -48.02
N SER A 19 8.51 -23.24 -47.64
CA SER A 19 8.95 -23.26 -46.24
C SER A 19 8.89 -21.84 -45.70
N HIS A 20 7.84 -21.52 -44.92
CA HIS A 20 7.81 -20.33 -44.12
C HIS A 20 8.90 -20.49 -43.07
N ALA A 21 10.11 -19.97 -43.34
CA ALA A 21 11.15 -19.83 -42.36
C ALA A 21 10.54 -19.03 -41.19
N GLN A 22 10.36 -19.67 -40.06
CA GLN A 22 9.90 -19.02 -38.82
C GLN A 22 10.94 -17.99 -38.43
N GLN A 23 10.65 -16.73 -38.66
CA GLN A 23 11.56 -15.62 -38.40
C GLN A 23 11.81 -15.58 -36.88
N SER A 24 12.96 -16.09 -36.46
CA SER A 24 13.40 -16.07 -35.05
C SER A 24 13.94 -14.68 -34.77
N TYR A 25 13.24 -13.90 -33.97
CA TYR A 25 13.69 -12.60 -33.50
C TYR A 25 14.62 -12.77 -32.29
N PRO A 26 15.62 -11.88 -32.12
CA PRO A 26 16.48 -11.89 -30.94
C PRO A 26 15.66 -11.67 -29.65
N ILE A 27 16.08 -12.36 -28.60
CA ILE A 27 15.48 -12.24 -27.28
C ILE A 27 16.24 -11.16 -26.50
N HIS A 28 15.50 -10.20 -25.95
CA HIS A 28 16.02 -9.15 -25.10
C HIS A 28 15.43 -9.24 -23.70
N ASN A 29 16.27 -9.02 -22.70
CA ASN A 29 15.88 -9.05 -21.28
C ASN A 29 15.96 -7.63 -20.72
N TYR A 30 14.88 -7.19 -20.07
CA TYR A 30 14.79 -5.90 -19.42
C TYR A 30 14.58 -6.10 -17.94
N GLN A 31 15.47 -5.52 -17.12
CA GLN A 31 15.39 -5.55 -15.66
C GLN A 31 14.43 -4.46 -15.20
N LEU A 32 13.42 -4.83 -14.39
CA LEU A 32 12.58 -3.89 -13.66
C LEU A 32 13.31 -3.45 -12.38
N HIS A 33 13.38 -2.15 -12.13
CA HIS A 33 14.12 -1.58 -11.02
C HIS A 33 13.21 -1.15 -9.87
N TYR A 34 12.02 -0.64 -10.18
CA TYR A 34 11.11 -0.02 -9.22
C TYR A 34 9.86 -0.86 -8.97
N ALA A 35 9.37 -1.57 -9.96
CA ALA A 35 8.24 -2.51 -9.81
C ALA A 35 8.69 -3.77 -9.07
N THR A 36 8.60 -3.74 -7.75
CA THR A 36 9.11 -4.83 -6.87
C THR A 36 8.04 -5.85 -6.52
N SER A 37 6.77 -5.47 -6.51
CA SER A 37 5.67 -6.40 -6.25
C SER A 37 5.18 -7.09 -7.53
N GLN A 38 4.68 -8.31 -7.39
CA GLN A 38 4.11 -9.05 -8.52
C GLN A 38 2.90 -8.34 -9.15
N ALA A 39 2.15 -7.56 -8.35
CA ALA A 39 1.02 -6.77 -8.84
C ALA A 39 1.49 -5.66 -9.79
N GLU A 40 2.49 -4.87 -9.39
CA GLU A 40 3.09 -3.81 -10.21
C GLU A 40 3.72 -4.38 -11.50
N GLN A 41 4.46 -5.49 -11.39
CA GLN A 41 5.05 -6.17 -12.55
C GLN A 41 4.00 -6.66 -13.54
N ASN A 42 2.88 -7.20 -13.06
CA ASN A 42 1.76 -7.62 -13.91
C ASN A 42 1.04 -6.43 -14.55
N GLU A 43 0.95 -5.29 -13.87
CA GLU A 43 0.39 -4.06 -14.43
C GLU A 43 1.24 -3.55 -15.60
N ILE A 44 2.56 -3.45 -15.42
CA ILE A 44 3.52 -3.12 -16.47
C ILE A 44 3.40 -4.11 -17.65
N LEU A 45 3.42 -5.41 -17.37
CA LEU A 45 3.26 -6.44 -18.41
C LEU A 45 1.98 -6.26 -19.22
N THR A 46 0.87 -5.97 -18.53
CA THR A 46 -0.43 -5.76 -19.16
C THR A 46 -0.42 -4.51 -20.04
N ALA A 47 0.15 -3.41 -19.56
CA ALA A 47 0.28 -2.17 -20.30
C ALA A 47 1.10 -2.38 -21.59
N ILE A 48 2.25 -3.05 -21.49
CA ILE A 48 3.13 -3.34 -22.64
C ILE A 48 2.42 -4.25 -23.66
N ARG A 49 1.69 -5.27 -23.21
CA ARG A 49 0.94 -6.17 -24.12
C ARG A 49 -0.20 -5.47 -24.84
N ASN A 50 -0.84 -4.50 -24.21
CA ASN A 50 -1.94 -3.75 -24.82
C ASN A 50 -1.46 -2.73 -25.88
N VAL A 51 -0.25 -2.21 -25.73
CA VAL A 51 0.34 -1.21 -26.64
C VAL A 51 1.22 -1.89 -27.71
N GLY A 52 1.87 -2.99 -27.35
CA GLY A 52 2.77 -3.73 -28.24
C GLY A 52 2.04 -4.38 -29.42
N ALA A 53 2.76 -4.52 -30.53
CA ALA A 53 2.23 -5.21 -31.71
C ALA A 53 1.94 -6.69 -31.38
N PRO A 54 0.87 -7.30 -31.93
CA PRO A 54 0.50 -8.69 -31.67
C PRO A 54 1.59 -9.73 -32.02
N SER A 55 2.54 -9.36 -32.87
CA SER A 55 3.67 -10.22 -33.27
C SER A 55 4.78 -10.31 -32.21
N VAL A 56 4.82 -9.39 -31.25
CA VAL A 56 5.82 -9.36 -30.19
C VAL A 56 5.45 -10.37 -29.09
N LYS A 57 6.41 -11.21 -28.72
CA LYS A 57 6.24 -12.13 -27.59
C LYS A 57 6.84 -11.52 -26.33
N ILE A 58 6.02 -11.37 -25.30
CA ILE A 58 6.43 -10.72 -24.04
C ILE A 58 6.12 -11.67 -22.88
N PHE A 59 7.15 -11.92 -22.05
CA PHE A 59 7.05 -12.77 -20.87
C PHE A 59 7.60 -12.04 -19.64
N LEU A 60 6.93 -12.20 -18.51
CA LEU A 60 7.41 -11.76 -17.22
C LEU A 60 8.07 -12.94 -16.50
N VAL A 61 9.23 -12.70 -15.90
CA VAL A 61 9.93 -13.62 -15.00
C VAL A 61 9.92 -12.99 -13.58
N PRO A 62 8.88 -13.22 -12.78
CA PRO A 62 8.69 -12.51 -11.50
C PRO A 62 9.83 -12.71 -10.51
N SER A 63 10.39 -13.92 -10.46
CA SER A 63 11.50 -14.25 -9.55
C SER A 63 12.78 -13.46 -9.81
N GLN A 64 12.91 -12.90 -11.01
CA GLN A 64 14.08 -12.12 -11.44
C GLN A 64 13.72 -10.66 -11.67
N SER A 65 12.44 -10.26 -11.51
CA SER A 65 11.92 -8.94 -11.87
C SER A 65 12.33 -8.53 -13.30
N GLN A 66 12.18 -9.46 -14.25
CA GLN A 66 12.60 -9.25 -15.64
C GLN A 66 11.44 -9.42 -16.61
N ILE A 67 11.45 -8.59 -17.65
CA ILE A 67 10.59 -8.74 -18.82
C ILE A 67 11.46 -9.21 -20.00
N VAL A 68 11.05 -10.31 -20.59
CA VAL A 68 11.70 -10.91 -21.75
C VAL A 68 10.86 -10.61 -22.98
N VAL A 69 11.49 -10.03 -23.99
CA VAL A 69 10.82 -9.59 -25.23
C VAL A 69 11.50 -10.22 -26.42
N SER A 70 10.70 -10.70 -27.39
CA SER A 70 11.15 -11.16 -28.69
C SER A 70 10.35 -10.47 -29.78
N GLY A 71 11.00 -9.60 -30.54
CA GLY A 71 10.41 -8.77 -31.58
C GLY A 71 11.46 -8.17 -32.51
N THR A 72 11.03 -7.34 -33.47
CA THR A 72 11.96 -6.60 -34.34
C THR A 72 12.73 -5.55 -33.52
N PRO A 73 13.86 -5.03 -34.00
CA PRO A 73 14.59 -3.95 -33.31
C PRO A 73 13.71 -2.75 -32.98
N GLU A 74 12.89 -2.30 -33.92
CA GLU A 74 11.98 -1.15 -33.74
C GLU A 74 10.92 -1.42 -32.67
N GLN A 75 10.37 -2.65 -32.63
CA GLN A 75 9.41 -3.07 -31.61
C GLN A 75 10.05 -3.12 -30.24
N ASN A 76 11.29 -3.61 -30.16
CA ASN A 76 12.04 -3.63 -28.90
C ASN A 76 12.30 -2.23 -28.37
N GLU A 77 12.68 -1.27 -29.22
CA GLU A 77 12.88 0.12 -28.84
C GLU A 77 11.60 0.74 -28.26
N GLN A 78 10.45 0.54 -28.91
CA GLN A 78 9.15 1.02 -28.41
C GLN A 78 8.81 0.44 -27.02
N ILE A 79 9.11 -0.84 -26.79
CA ILE A 79 8.86 -1.48 -25.50
C ILE A 79 9.82 -0.93 -24.44
N VAL A 80 11.09 -0.69 -24.79
CA VAL A 80 12.06 -0.07 -23.86
C VAL A 80 11.62 1.33 -23.45
N GLU A 81 11.17 2.14 -24.39
CA GLU A 81 10.65 3.48 -24.11
C GLU A 81 9.44 3.42 -23.16
N LEU A 82 8.50 2.51 -23.43
CA LEU A 82 7.34 2.29 -22.58
C LEU A 82 7.73 1.80 -21.17
N LEU A 83 8.72 0.90 -21.07
CA LEU A 83 9.26 0.45 -19.79
C LEU A 83 9.88 1.58 -18.99
N HIS A 84 10.66 2.47 -19.62
CA HIS A 84 11.22 3.64 -18.94
C HIS A 84 10.16 4.62 -18.42
N MET A 85 9.00 4.70 -19.08
CA MET A 85 7.87 5.51 -18.60
C MET A 85 7.11 4.86 -17.46
N LEU A 86 7.06 3.54 -17.40
CA LEU A 86 6.24 2.80 -16.43
C LEU A 86 7.03 2.34 -15.20
N ASP A 87 8.30 1.96 -15.36
CA ASP A 87 9.15 1.51 -14.28
C ASP A 87 9.87 2.71 -13.63
N VAL A 88 9.09 3.54 -12.95
CA VAL A 88 9.55 4.74 -12.25
C VAL A 88 9.39 4.58 -10.74
N PRO A 89 10.21 5.26 -9.92
CA PRO A 89 10.08 5.18 -8.47
C PRO A 89 8.72 5.70 -8.02
N ALA A 90 8.04 4.92 -7.20
CA ALA A 90 6.80 5.37 -6.58
C ALA A 90 7.08 6.56 -5.63
N PRO A 91 6.22 7.59 -5.62
CA PRO A 91 6.39 8.71 -4.72
C PRO A 91 6.26 8.25 -3.27
N LEU A 92 7.11 8.76 -2.37
CA LEU A 92 6.93 8.59 -0.94
C LEU A 92 6.07 9.73 -0.40
N TYR A 93 5.24 9.42 0.59
CA TYR A 93 4.37 10.40 1.25
C TYR A 93 4.79 10.58 2.69
N ARG A 94 4.93 11.84 3.12
CA ARG A 94 5.01 12.20 4.54
C ARG A 94 3.60 12.49 5.02
N LEU A 95 3.09 11.67 5.93
CA LEU A 95 1.84 11.91 6.65
C LEU A 95 2.17 12.50 8.02
N THR A 96 1.57 13.63 8.34
CA THR A 96 1.67 14.27 9.66
C THR A 96 0.28 14.38 10.27
N TYR A 97 0.07 13.72 11.41
CA TYR A 97 -1.09 13.95 12.25
C TYR A 97 -0.83 15.13 13.18
N ILE A 98 -1.78 16.03 13.27
CA ILE A 98 -1.73 17.22 14.10
C ILE A 98 -2.88 17.15 15.10
N PHE A 99 -2.51 17.05 16.37
CA PHE A 99 -3.45 17.04 17.50
C PHE A 99 -3.45 18.41 18.15
N THR A 100 -4.62 19.04 18.24
CA THR A 100 -4.79 20.31 18.93
C THR A 100 -5.75 20.09 20.09
N GLU A 101 -5.29 20.28 21.32
CA GLU A 101 -6.12 20.22 22.51
C GLU A 101 -6.61 21.61 22.89
N THR A 102 -7.91 21.72 23.08
CA THR A 102 -8.58 22.95 23.52
C THR A 102 -9.34 22.71 24.82
N ASP A 103 -9.49 23.77 25.65
CA ASP A 103 -10.32 23.78 26.85
C ASP A 103 -11.17 25.05 26.85
N GLY A 104 -12.51 24.90 26.89
CA GLY A 104 -13.42 26.01 26.74
C GLY A 104 -13.19 26.83 25.46
N GLY A 105 -12.75 26.22 24.38
CA GLY A 105 -12.41 26.87 23.10
C GLY A 105 -11.00 27.49 23.04
N LYS A 106 -10.23 27.50 24.14
CA LYS A 106 -8.85 28.00 24.16
C LYS A 106 -7.88 26.85 23.94
N ARG A 107 -6.94 27.03 22.99
CA ARG A 107 -5.87 26.05 22.74
C ARG A 107 -4.94 25.93 23.96
N ILE A 108 -4.79 24.72 24.47
CA ILE A 108 -3.95 24.40 25.63
C ILE A 108 -2.74 23.54 25.29
N GLY A 109 -2.77 22.86 24.12
CA GLY A 109 -1.67 22.01 23.66
C GLY A 109 -1.73 21.70 22.18
N ALA A 110 -0.60 21.24 21.65
CA ALA A 110 -0.51 20.62 20.34
C ALA A 110 0.60 19.59 20.30
N GLN A 111 0.36 18.51 19.59
CA GLN A 111 1.32 17.43 19.31
C GLN A 111 1.27 17.09 17.83
N GLN A 112 2.40 16.63 17.29
CA GLN A 112 2.48 16.20 15.89
C GLN A 112 3.21 14.87 15.80
N TYR A 113 2.70 13.99 14.95
CA TYR A 113 3.29 12.68 14.66
C TYR A 113 3.47 12.55 13.17
N SER A 114 4.72 12.39 12.71
CA SER A 114 5.03 12.29 11.28
C SER A 114 5.62 10.93 10.94
N MET A 115 5.20 10.39 9.80
CA MET A 115 5.73 9.14 9.25
C MET A 115 5.84 9.23 7.73
N VAL A 116 6.76 8.47 7.15
CA VAL A 116 6.95 8.38 5.69
C VAL A 116 6.46 7.02 5.23
N LEU A 117 5.59 7.02 4.21
CA LEU A 117 4.92 5.83 3.69
C LEU A 117 5.16 5.68 2.19
N ALA A 118 5.35 4.45 1.75
CA ALA A 118 5.17 4.09 0.36
C ALA A 118 3.67 3.94 0.04
N PRO A 119 3.25 4.17 -1.22
CA PRO A 119 1.85 4.00 -1.64
C PRO A 119 1.35 2.60 -1.32
N SER A 120 0.09 2.52 -0.86
CA SER A 120 -0.62 1.27 -0.58
C SER A 120 0.01 0.37 0.49
N GLN A 121 1.07 0.81 1.15
CA GLN A 121 1.69 0.09 2.26
C GLN A 121 1.08 0.51 3.58
N ARG A 122 0.81 -0.49 4.44
CA ARG A 122 0.33 -0.25 5.80
C ARG A 122 1.48 0.10 6.71
N MET A 123 1.32 1.15 7.50
CA MET A 123 2.26 1.57 8.52
C MET A 123 1.59 1.69 9.88
N GLN A 124 2.33 1.37 10.92
CA GLN A 124 1.90 1.52 12.31
C GLN A 124 2.92 2.36 13.06
N LEU A 125 2.43 3.29 13.88
CA LEU A 125 3.21 4.03 14.86
C LEU A 125 2.51 3.91 16.20
N LYS A 126 3.25 3.61 17.26
CA LYS A 126 2.77 3.63 18.64
C LYS A 126 3.70 4.48 19.48
N GLU A 127 3.11 5.31 20.32
CA GLU A 127 3.82 6.13 21.30
C GLU A 127 3.00 6.15 22.59
N GLY A 128 3.66 5.90 23.71
CA GLY A 128 2.97 5.89 25.00
C GLY A 128 3.73 5.15 26.09
N ASP A 129 3.07 5.05 27.23
CA ASP A 129 3.58 4.42 28.45
C ASP A 129 2.83 3.13 28.76
N ARG A 130 3.46 2.29 29.58
CA ARG A 130 2.82 1.11 30.18
C ARG A 130 2.41 1.38 31.61
N VAL A 131 1.12 1.28 31.87
CA VAL A 131 0.55 1.50 33.20
C VAL A 131 0.26 0.18 33.85
N PRO A 132 0.80 -0.09 35.07
CA PRO A 132 0.44 -1.28 35.83
C PRO A 132 -1.01 -1.18 36.34
N VAL A 133 -1.79 -2.21 36.10
CA VAL A 133 -3.15 -2.39 36.65
C VAL A 133 -3.16 -3.63 37.51
N MET A 134 -3.65 -3.52 38.73
CA MET A 134 -3.73 -4.65 39.64
C MET A 134 -5.03 -5.40 39.42
N THR A 135 -4.94 -6.65 38.98
CA THR A 135 -6.07 -7.58 38.87
C THR A 135 -6.02 -8.55 40.05
N GLY A 136 -7.07 -8.58 40.86
CA GLY A 136 -7.17 -9.48 42.01
C GLY A 136 -8.29 -10.48 41.82
N SER A 137 -8.05 -11.76 42.18
CA SER A 137 -9.11 -12.75 42.37
C SER A 137 -9.21 -13.07 43.84
N LEU A 138 -10.44 -13.03 44.39
CA LEU A 138 -10.74 -13.54 45.70
C LEU A 138 -10.91 -15.07 45.57
N ASP A 139 -10.00 -15.81 46.20
CA ASP A 139 -10.16 -17.24 46.33
C ASP A 139 -11.14 -17.50 47.46
N LYS A 140 -12.36 -18.00 47.13
CA LYS A 140 -13.45 -18.24 48.06
C LYS A 140 -13.19 -19.39 49.03
N GLU A 141 -12.26 -20.28 48.72
CA GLU A 141 -11.96 -21.45 49.59
C GLU A 141 -10.88 -21.15 50.62
N SER A 142 -9.92 -20.32 50.30
CA SER A 142 -8.78 -20.01 51.19
C SER A 142 -8.85 -18.62 51.84
N GLY A 143 -9.78 -17.76 51.45
CA GLY A 143 -9.85 -16.36 51.90
C GLY A 143 -8.65 -15.51 51.47
N GLY A 144 -7.79 -16.06 50.60
CA GLY A 144 -6.60 -15.38 50.09
C GLY A 144 -6.92 -14.46 48.92
N VAL A 145 -6.32 -13.29 48.90
CA VAL A 145 -6.36 -12.36 47.74
C VAL A 145 -5.10 -12.62 46.88
N SER A 146 -5.31 -13.21 45.70
CA SER A 146 -4.23 -13.29 44.74
C SER A 146 -4.17 -11.99 43.92
N LYS A 147 -3.10 -11.22 44.09
CA LYS A 147 -2.87 -9.97 43.31
C LYS A 147 -1.97 -10.28 42.11
N GLN A 148 -2.46 -10.00 40.91
CA GLN A 148 -1.70 -10.08 39.66
C GLN A 148 -1.57 -8.69 39.05
N THR A 149 -0.38 -8.31 38.62
CA THR A 149 -0.16 -7.03 37.92
C THR A 149 -0.19 -7.28 36.41
N THR A 150 -1.09 -6.59 35.73
CA THR A 150 -1.17 -6.55 34.26
C THR A 150 -0.78 -5.17 33.78
N TYR A 151 -0.01 -5.07 32.69
CA TYR A 151 0.37 -3.79 32.12
C TYR A 151 -0.53 -3.45 30.93
N VAL A 152 -1.06 -2.23 30.92
CA VAL A 152 -1.91 -1.71 29.84
C VAL A 152 -1.18 -0.55 29.17
N ASP A 153 -1.12 -0.58 27.83
CA ASP A 153 -0.53 0.49 27.03
C ASP A 153 -1.47 1.70 27.03
N VAL A 154 -0.95 2.89 27.33
CA VAL A 154 -1.65 4.17 27.26
C VAL A 154 -0.86 5.13 26.37
N GLY A 155 -1.54 5.92 25.52
CA GLY A 155 -0.89 6.81 24.56
C GLY A 155 -1.61 6.83 23.23
N PHE A 156 -0.86 7.00 22.15
CA PHE A 156 -1.36 7.01 20.78
C PHE A 156 -0.96 5.77 20.00
N SER A 157 -1.88 5.28 19.19
CA SER A 157 -1.64 4.22 18.21
C SER A 157 -2.23 4.65 16.87
N PHE A 158 -1.41 4.58 15.85
CA PHE A 158 -1.74 4.92 14.47
C PHE A 158 -1.59 3.70 13.61
N GLU A 159 -2.57 3.47 12.76
CA GLU A 159 -2.50 2.49 11.69
C GLU A 159 -3.00 3.17 10.42
N THR A 160 -2.19 3.20 9.36
CA THR A 160 -2.47 4.04 8.22
C THR A 160 -1.98 3.43 6.91
N THR A 161 -2.72 3.71 5.85
CA THR A 161 -2.36 3.42 4.45
C THR A 161 -2.72 4.64 3.61
N VAL A 162 -1.80 5.04 2.74
CA VAL A 162 -1.98 6.14 1.79
C VAL A 162 -1.97 5.57 0.38
N THR A 163 -2.98 5.93 -0.43
CA THR A 163 -3.08 5.54 -1.84
C THR A 163 -3.27 6.79 -2.69
N PRO A 164 -2.57 6.95 -3.82
CA PRO A 164 -2.79 8.07 -4.74
C PRO A 164 -4.26 8.18 -5.13
N TYR A 165 -4.78 9.41 -5.20
CA TYR A 165 -6.16 9.70 -5.59
C TYR A 165 -6.23 10.98 -6.41
N GLY A 166 -6.57 10.87 -7.68
CA GLY A 166 -6.52 12.00 -8.62
C GLY A 166 -5.09 12.47 -8.90
N SER A 167 -4.96 13.72 -9.34
CA SER A 167 -3.68 14.34 -9.72
C SER A 167 -2.96 15.02 -8.55
N ASP A 168 -3.70 15.46 -7.53
CA ASP A 168 -3.21 16.32 -6.45
C ASP A 168 -3.65 15.86 -5.06
N GLY A 169 -4.11 14.63 -4.93
CA GLY A 169 -4.67 14.08 -3.71
C GLY A 169 -4.23 12.68 -3.39
N VAL A 170 -4.60 12.27 -2.19
CA VAL A 170 -4.43 10.91 -1.70
C VAL A 170 -5.68 10.45 -0.98
N ARG A 171 -5.94 9.15 -1.03
CA ARG A 171 -6.90 8.48 -0.16
C ARG A 171 -6.15 7.97 1.06
N LEU A 172 -6.49 8.49 2.22
CA LEU A 172 -5.99 8.08 3.51
C LEU A 172 -6.99 7.11 4.15
N GLN A 173 -6.57 5.88 4.39
CA GLN A 173 -7.23 4.97 5.32
C GLN A 173 -6.47 5.06 6.64
N SER A 174 -7.16 5.44 7.71
CA SER A 174 -6.53 5.74 8.99
C SER A 174 -7.34 5.22 10.16
N LYS A 175 -6.65 4.58 11.11
CA LYS A 175 -7.13 4.30 12.45
C LYS A 175 -6.21 5.02 13.43
N VAL A 176 -6.77 6.01 14.13
CA VAL A 176 -6.10 6.76 15.19
C VAL A 176 -6.77 6.39 16.50
N GLU A 177 -6.02 5.87 17.43
CA GLU A 177 -6.47 5.47 18.76
C GLU A 177 -5.68 6.22 19.82
N ARG A 178 -6.38 6.79 20.79
CA ARG A 178 -5.80 7.41 21.98
C ARG A 178 -6.32 6.70 23.22
N SER A 179 -5.43 6.22 24.06
CA SER A 179 -5.74 5.77 25.41
C SER A 179 -5.09 6.70 26.44
N ALA A 180 -5.80 7.00 27.50
CA ALA A 180 -5.32 7.89 28.56
C ALA A 180 -5.88 7.49 29.92
N ILE A 181 -5.11 7.75 30.97
CA ILE A 181 -5.61 7.60 32.34
C ILE A 181 -6.59 8.75 32.62
N ALA A 182 -7.82 8.41 33.04
CA ALA A 182 -8.78 9.41 33.45
C ALA A 182 -8.36 10.04 34.78
N GLN A 183 -8.51 11.35 34.87
CA GLN A 183 -8.19 12.10 36.10
C GLN A 183 -9.24 11.89 37.22
N GLU A 184 -10.39 11.34 36.87
CA GLU A 184 -11.49 11.10 37.80
C GLU A 184 -11.25 9.78 38.57
N LYS A 185 -11.29 9.86 39.90
CA LYS A 185 -11.26 8.70 40.76
C LYS A 185 -12.68 8.12 40.87
N THR A 186 -13.05 7.24 39.92
CA THR A 186 -14.36 6.59 39.91
C THR A 186 -14.34 5.11 40.28
N SER A 187 -13.18 4.56 40.62
CA SER A 187 -13.11 3.15 41.01
C SER A 187 -13.43 2.93 42.46
N VAL A 188 -14.19 1.88 42.73
CA VAL A 188 -14.51 1.39 44.09
C VAL A 188 -13.24 0.96 44.83
N LEU A 189 -12.14 0.67 44.08
CA LEU A 189 -10.80 0.41 44.58
C LEU A 189 -9.93 1.61 44.19
N ALA A 190 -9.48 2.37 45.16
CA ALA A 190 -8.68 3.60 44.98
C ALA A 190 -7.34 3.39 44.28
N GLU A 191 -6.97 2.17 43.95
CA GLU A 191 -5.67 1.77 43.39
C GLU A 191 -5.70 1.50 41.87
N ASP A 192 -6.88 1.32 41.22
CA ASP A 192 -6.97 1.01 39.82
C ASP A 192 -7.23 2.25 38.96
N PRO A 193 -6.37 2.56 37.99
CA PRO A 193 -6.58 3.68 37.08
C PRO A 193 -7.73 3.38 36.10
N LEU A 194 -8.65 4.33 35.92
CA LEU A 194 -9.63 4.28 34.84
C LEU A 194 -8.94 4.67 33.53
N ILE A 195 -8.92 3.75 32.56
CA ILE A 195 -8.34 4.00 31.25
C ILE A 195 -9.46 4.33 30.27
N ARG A 196 -9.37 5.50 29.63
CA ARG A 196 -10.27 5.93 28.55
C ARG A 196 -9.62 5.70 27.21
N GLN A 197 -10.39 5.14 26.28
CA GLN A 197 -9.98 4.94 24.89
C GLN A 197 -10.91 5.74 23.97
N SER A 198 -10.33 6.38 22.98
CA SER A 198 -11.04 7.09 21.92
C SER A 198 -10.41 6.71 20.58
N MET A 199 -11.24 6.53 19.55
CA MET A 199 -10.78 6.06 18.26
C MET A 199 -11.48 6.81 17.13
N ILE A 200 -10.70 7.24 16.13
CA ILE A 200 -11.16 7.69 14.83
C ILE A 200 -10.70 6.64 13.82
N ASN A 201 -11.64 6.02 13.11
CA ASN A 201 -11.34 5.04 12.08
C ASN A 201 -12.18 5.32 10.83
N GLY A 202 -11.53 5.44 9.69
CA GLY A 202 -12.22 5.76 8.46
C GLY A 202 -11.31 5.91 7.25
N VAL A 203 -11.96 6.28 6.14
CA VAL A 203 -11.30 6.58 4.87
C VAL A 203 -11.68 8.00 4.46
N VAL A 204 -10.69 8.81 4.10
CA VAL A 204 -10.88 10.20 3.68
C VAL A 204 -9.98 10.51 2.49
N ASN A 205 -10.45 11.36 1.57
CA ASN A 205 -9.62 11.89 0.50
C ASN A 205 -9.02 13.22 0.96
N LEU A 206 -7.69 13.32 0.88
CA LEU A 206 -6.92 14.49 1.29
C LEU A 206 -6.27 15.14 0.06
N THR A 207 -6.23 16.46 0.05
CA THR A 207 -5.44 17.24 -0.91
C THR A 207 -4.01 17.38 -0.40
N LEU A 208 -3.02 17.14 -1.26
CA LEU A 208 -1.61 17.28 -0.90
C LEU A 208 -1.28 18.69 -0.42
N ASN A 209 -0.35 18.79 0.52
CA ASN A 209 0.19 20.03 1.08
C ASN A 209 -0.85 20.93 1.80
N LYS A 210 -2.03 20.37 2.16
CA LYS A 210 -3.07 21.10 2.91
C LYS A 210 -3.49 20.30 4.13
N PRO A 211 -3.39 20.87 5.35
CA PRO A 211 -3.97 20.24 6.53
C PRO A 211 -5.49 20.12 6.36
N GLN A 212 -6.02 18.95 6.69
CA GLN A 212 -7.46 18.68 6.62
C GLN A 212 -7.94 18.06 7.91
N HIS A 213 -9.13 18.48 8.33
CA HIS A 213 -9.76 18.02 9.55
C HIS A 213 -10.27 16.60 9.40
N LEU A 214 -9.86 15.69 10.32
CA LEU A 214 -10.33 14.30 10.37
C LEU A 214 -11.49 14.13 11.36
N GLY A 215 -11.47 14.85 12.48
CA GLY A 215 -12.51 14.76 13.49
C GLY A 215 -12.12 15.39 14.82
N ASN A 216 -13.10 15.47 15.72
CA ASN A 216 -12.93 15.94 17.09
C ASN A 216 -13.28 14.82 18.08
N ILE A 217 -12.59 14.79 19.20
CA ILE A 217 -12.85 13.91 20.32
C ILE A 217 -13.10 14.77 21.56
N ASP A 218 -14.32 14.74 22.08
CA ASP A 218 -14.67 15.43 23.31
C ASP A 218 -14.26 14.58 24.52
N VAL A 219 -13.65 15.22 25.51
CA VAL A 219 -13.30 14.55 26.77
C VAL A 219 -14.54 14.57 27.69
N ILE A 220 -15.12 13.41 27.94
CA ILE A 220 -16.30 13.24 28.77
C ILE A 220 -16.10 13.86 30.15
N GLY A 221 -17.06 14.67 30.60
CA GLY A 221 -17.02 15.33 31.93
C GLY A 221 -16.10 16.56 31.97
N SER A 222 -15.67 17.09 30.83
CA SER A 222 -14.79 18.27 30.76
C SER A 222 -15.17 19.16 29.58
N THR A 223 -14.65 20.38 29.53
CA THR A 223 -14.76 21.31 28.41
C THR A 223 -13.62 21.10 27.38
N ARG A 224 -12.82 20.04 27.57
CA ARG A 224 -11.68 19.72 26.70
C ARG A 224 -12.13 18.98 25.46
N GLN A 225 -11.53 19.38 24.36
CA GLN A 225 -11.72 18.77 23.04
C GLN A 225 -10.35 18.52 22.41
N LEU A 226 -10.19 17.38 21.76
CA LEU A 226 -9.03 17.03 20.94
C LEU A 226 -9.43 17.07 19.47
N GLN A 227 -8.92 18.05 18.74
CA GLN A 227 -9.03 18.13 17.29
C GLN A 227 -7.92 17.30 16.64
N VAL A 228 -8.26 16.55 15.60
CA VAL A 228 -7.32 15.73 14.84
C VAL A 228 -7.36 16.17 13.38
N ASP A 229 -6.22 16.66 12.91
CA ASP A 229 -6.00 17.03 11.52
C ASP A 229 -4.91 16.14 10.90
N ALA A 230 -4.91 16.02 9.58
CA ALA A 230 -3.87 15.33 8.83
C ALA A 230 -3.34 16.22 7.69
N LEU A 231 -2.02 16.16 7.49
CA LEU A 231 -1.31 16.77 6.37
C LEU A 231 -0.53 15.69 5.64
N VAL A 232 -0.67 15.64 4.31
CA VAL A 232 0.12 14.72 3.46
C VAL A 232 0.93 15.53 2.46
N GLU A 233 2.22 15.21 2.38
CA GLU A 233 3.19 15.85 1.50
C GLU A 233 3.94 14.78 0.71
N VAL A 234 4.35 15.09 -0.54
CA VAL A 234 5.25 14.22 -1.30
C VAL A 234 6.68 14.47 -0.84
N VAL A 235 7.38 13.39 -0.49
CA VAL A 235 8.81 13.43 -0.15
C VAL A 235 9.59 13.39 -1.47
N LYS A 236 10.45 14.38 -1.67
CA LYS A 236 11.35 14.47 -2.83
C LYS A 236 12.64 13.73 -2.57
#